data_87f64ada3df020e198ede3e14ba8e3a1
#
_entry.id   87f64ada3df020e198ede3e14ba8e3a1
#
_cell.length_a   1.000
_cell.length_b   1.000
_cell.length_c   1.000
_cell.angle_alpha   90.00
_cell.angle_beta   90.00
_cell.angle_gamma   90.00
#
_symmetry.space_group_name_H-M   'P 1'
#
loop_
_entity.id
_entity.type
_entity.pdbx_description
1 polymer ?
#
loop_
_entity_poly.entity_id
_entity_poly.type
_entity_poly.pdbx_seq_one_letter_code
_entity_poly.pdbx_strand_id
1 'polypeptide(L)'
;ALPIYSETSVIGSMTEDQMVSLAQSIRDRDMSIRRYVDTSIAAVSQENLSLKSQLDSSGLTEKIVKIIQQNNPKGGFSLSDDLSTNPLLRGKVADELATNRSLRDVLFALPSKMPVSNFSLTSDFGIRKHPIHGQTHFHTGLDLQSENGDDKVHPVKDGVVVLSQHHPQYGNTVVVRHTNGIESLYAHMSNLLVKVGEKVHTDSVLGYIGNTGASTGKHLHLEILVGGYPVNPQKVIRTAQHVQ
;
A
#
# COMPACT_ATOMS: atom_id res chain seq x y z
N ALA A 1 30.39 45.22 -8.96
CA ALA A 1 31.29 44.07 -9.04
C ALA A 1 31.74 43.77 -7.62
N LEU A 2 31.29 42.65 -7.03
CA LEU A 2 31.77 42.13 -5.75
C LEU A 2 33.15 41.49 -5.99
N PRO A 3 34.14 41.69 -5.13
CA PRO A 3 35.46 41.10 -5.30
C PRO A 3 35.33 39.57 -5.11
N ILE A 4 35.73 38.80 -6.11
CA ILE A 4 35.94 37.37 -6.02
C ILE A 4 37.19 37.16 -5.15
N TYR A 5 37.02 36.92 -3.85
CA TYR A 5 38.10 36.43 -3.01
C TYR A 5 38.45 35.01 -3.48
N SER A 6 39.62 34.84 -4.10
CA SER A 6 40.12 33.53 -4.46
C SER A 6 40.39 32.72 -3.18
N GLU A 7 39.75 31.58 -2.99
CA GLU A 7 39.94 30.67 -1.83
C GLU A 7 41.40 30.25 -1.62
N THR A 8 42.25 30.38 -2.63
CA THR A 8 43.70 30.10 -2.60
C THR A 8 44.51 31.09 -1.76
N SER A 9 44.00 32.33 -1.47
CA SER A 9 44.76 33.32 -0.73
C SER A 9 44.73 33.13 0.80
N VAL A 10 43.74 32.40 1.32
CA VAL A 10 43.58 32.21 2.77
C VAL A 10 44.49 31.08 3.29
N ILE A 11 44.70 30.03 2.52
CA ILE A 11 45.53 28.88 2.92
C ILE A 11 47.03 29.26 2.95
N GLY A 12 47.46 30.15 2.07
CA GLY A 12 48.85 30.59 2.00
C GLY A 12 49.33 31.45 3.18
N SER A 13 48.43 31.93 4.05
CA SER A 13 48.79 32.76 5.22
C SER A 13 48.66 32.00 6.57
N MET A 14 48.31 30.72 6.58
CA MET A 14 48.12 29.94 7.81
C MET A 14 49.45 29.40 8.35
N THR A 15 49.63 29.45 9.66
CA THR A 15 50.74 28.79 10.34
C THR A 15 50.54 27.27 10.33
N GLU A 16 51.62 26.51 10.55
CA GLU A 16 51.56 25.05 10.61
C GLU A 16 50.56 24.54 11.68
N ASP A 17 50.54 25.15 12.85
CA ASP A 17 49.61 24.84 13.93
C ASP A 17 48.16 25.13 13.53
N GLN A 18 47.89 26.20 12.78
CA GLN A 18 46.56 26.53 12.27
C GLN A 18 46.09 25.49 11.22
N MET A 19 47.02 25.02 10.37
CA MET A 19 46.72 23.95 9.40
C MET A 19 46.42 22.63 10.07
N VAL A 20 47.18 22.27 11.10
CA VAL A 20 46.93 21.05 11.89
C VAL A 20 45.58 21.11 12.61
N SER A 21 45.26 22.23 13.24
CA SER A 21 43.98 22.47 13.91
C SER A 21 42.79 22.40 12.93
N LEU A 22 42.93 22.99 11.75
CA LEU A 22 41.91 22.92 10.70
C LEU A 22 41.70 21.49 10.20
N ALA A 23 42.81 20.77 9.94
CA ALA A 23 42.75 19.40 9.51
C ALA A 23 42.09 18.46 10.55
N GLN A 24 42.32 18.74 11.85
CA GLN A 24 41.66 18.01 12.94
C GLN A 24 40.15 18.33 12.96
N SER A 25 39.78 19.60 12.86
CA SER A 25 38.37 20.03 12.84
C SER A 25 37.61 19.46 11.66
N ILE A 26 38.25 19.36 10.48
CA ILE A 26 37.65 18.68 9.30
C ILE A 26 37.42 17.20 9.57
N ARG A 27 38.42 16.50 10.14
CA ARG A 27 38.28 15.05 10.48
C ARG A 27 37.16 14.80 11.49
N ASP A 28 37.08 15.61 12.53
CA ASP A 28 36.08 15.46 13.58
C ASP A 28 34.66 15.67 13.01
N ARG A 29 34.52 16.64 12.09
CA ARG A 29 33.27 16.91 11.39
C ARG A 29 32.88 15.76 10.46
N ASP A 30 33.84 15.24 9.67
CA ASP A 30 33.62 14.06 8.81
C ASP A 30 33.16 12.84 9.62
N MET A 31 33.84 12.54 10.73
CA MET A 31 33.43 11.45 11.63
C MET A 31 32.04 11.65 12.21
N SER A 32 31.66 12.89 12.56
CA SER A 32 30.33 13.19 13.08
C SER A 32 29.25 12.98 12.03
N ILE A 33 29.50 13.40 10.79
CA ILE A 33 28.60 13.17 9.65
C ILE A 33 28.43 11.67 9.38
N ARG A 34 29.55 10.92 9.35
CA ARG A 34 29.50 9.46 9.14
C ARG A 34 28.67 8.76 10.21
N ARG A 35 28.87 9.07 11.50
CA ARG A 35 28.06 8.51 12.58
C ARG A 35 26.59 8.83 12.44
N TYR A 36 26.24 10.05 12.04
CA TYR A 36 24.86 10.44 11.80
C TYR A 36 24.24 9.63 10.66
N VAL A 37 24.95 9.47 9.53
CA VAL A 37 24.51 8.66 8.39
C VAL A 37 24.34 7.20 8.79
N ASP A 38 25.30 6.61 9.49
CA ASP A 38 25.24 5.20 9.94
C ASP A 38 24.04 4.97 10.87
N THR A 39 23.80 5.89 11.81
CA THR A 39 22.64 5.80 12.72
C THR A 39 21.32 5.92 11.95
N SER A 40 21.24 6.82 10.99
CA SER A 40 20.06 7.02 10.16
C SER A 40 19.78 5.80 9.28
N ILE A 41 20.82 5.19 8.70
CA ILE A 41 20.68 3.95 7.93
C ILE A 41 20.17 2.82 8.81
N ALA A 42 20.73 2.66 10.02
CA ALA A 42 20.28 1.63 10.95
C ALA A 42 18.79 1.77 11.29
N ALA A 43 18.32 3.01 11.49
CA ALA A 43 16.92 3.28 11.74
C ALA A 43 16.03 2.92 10.54
N VAL A 44 16.43 3.29 9.31
CA VAL A 44 15.69 2.93 8.09
C VAL A 44 15.70 1.43 7.86
N SER A 45 16.82 0.74 8.07
CA SER A 45 16.89 -0.73 7.95
C SER A 45 15.96 -1.41 8.94
N GLN A 46 15.89 -0.93 10.19
CA GLN A 46 14.96 -1.47 11.19
C GLN A 46 13.50 -1.24 10.80
N GLU A 47 13.18 -0.06 10.27
CA GLU A 47 11.85 0.21 9.72
C GLU A 47 11.52 -0.70 8.55
N ASN A 48 12.44 -0.94 7.62
CA ASN A 48 12.27 -1.87 6.51
C ASN A 48 11.94 -3.29 6.96
N LEU A 49 12.57 -3.77 8.03
CA LEU A 49 12.23 -5.07 8.63
C LEU A 49 10.80 -5.08 9.17
N SER A 50 10.38 -4.02 9.84
CA SER A 50 9.00 -3.87 10.34
C SER A 50 7.99 -3.86 9.20
N LEU A 51 8.22 -3.06 8.15
CA LEU A 51 7.34 -2.98 6.97
C LEU A 51 7.24 -4.31 6.23
N LYS A 52 8.36 -5.05 6.10
CA LYS A 52 8.36 -6.41 5.54
C LYS A 52 7.51 -7.37 6.37
N SER A 53 7.68 -7.38 7.68
CA SER A 53 6.87 -8.21 8.59
C SER A 53 5.37 -7.91 8.47
N GLN A 54 5.01 -6.63 8.35
CA GLN A 54 3.62 -6.24 8.11
C GLN A 54 3.11 -6.74 6.75
N LEU A 55 3.92 -6.61 5.69
CA LEU A 55 3.57 -7.11 4.37
C LEU A 55 3.39 -8.63 4.37
N ASP A 56 4.25 -9.37 5.05
CA ASP A 56 4.14 -10.83 5.20
C ASP A 56 2.84 -11.22 5.91
N SER A 57 2.40 -10.43 6.89
CA SER A 57 1.14 -10.66 7.60
C SER A 57 -0.10 -10.49 6.72
N SER A 58 0.01 -9.72 5.62
CA SER A 58 -1.06 -9.56 4.64
C SER A 58 -1.38 -10.85 3.86
N GLY A 59 -0.46 -11.81 3.85
CA GLY A 59 -0.55 -13.04 3.07
C GLY A 59 -0.38 -12.84 1.56
N LEU A 60 0.14 -11.68 1.14
CA LEU A 60 0.45 -11.41 -0.27
C LEU A 60 1.73 -12.15 -0.67
N THR A 61 1.65 -12.87 -1.80
CA THR A 61 2.84 -13.53 -2.35
C THR A 61 3.75 -12.51 -3.04
N GLU A 62 5.04 -12.85 -3.21
CA GLU A 62 5.99 -11.99 -3.94
C GLU A 62 5.50 -11.61 -5.34
N LYS A 63 4.81 -12.53 -6.03
CA LYS A 63 4.21 -12.27 -7.34
C LYS A 63 3.19 -11.13 -7.28
N ILE A 64 2.31 -11.15 -6.27
CA ILE A 64 1.27 -10.14 -6.06
C ILE A 64 1.91 -8.79 -5.70
N VAL A 65 2.90 -8.79 -4.82
CA VAL A 65 3.67 -7.59 -4.46
C VAL A 65 4.31 -6.95 -5.68
N LYS A 66 4.94 -7.74 -6.56
CA LYS A 66 5.51 -7.24 -7.82
C LYS A 66 4.47 -6.61 -8.75
N ILE A 67 3.26 -7.17 -8.82
CA ILE A 67 2.16 -6.57 -9.61
C ILE A 67 1.82 -5.17 -9.08
N ILE A 68 1.68 -5.02 -7.75
CA ILE A 68 1.38 -3.72 -7.12
C ILE A 68 2.49 -2.70 -7.43
N GLN A 69 3.75 -3.10 -7.34
CA GLN A 69 4.91 -2.24 -7.61
C GLN A 69 4.97 -1.80 -9.08
N GLN A 70 4.74 -2.73 -10.02
CA GLN A 70 4.79 -2.44 -11.46
C GLN A 70 3.67 -1.52 -11.94
N ASN A 71 2.51 -1.58 -11.28
CA ASN A 71 1.36 -0.73 -11.59
C ASN A 71 1.33 0.59 -10.79
N ASN A 72 2.43 0.96 -10.12
CA ASN A 72 2.51 2.23 -9.40
C ASN A 72 2.52 3.41 -10.40
N PRO A 73 1.46 4.26 -10.43
CA PRO A 73 1.35 5.35 -11.42
C PRO A 73 2.38 6.47 -11.20
N LYS A 74 3.02 6.50 -10.02
CA LYS A 74 4.06 7.50 -9.73
C LYS A 74 5.40 7.20 -10.40
N GLY A 75 5.47 6.14 -11.23
CA GLY A 75 6.66 5.67 -11.93
C GLY A 75 7.88 5.81 -11.03
N GLY A 76 8.63 4.78 -10.74
CA GLY A 76 9.69 4.86 -9.78
C GLY A 76 10.57 6.09 -10.00
N PHE A 77 10.36 7.14 -9.21
CA PHE A 77 11.31 8.23 -9.12
C PHE A 77 12.60 7.59 -8.63
N SER A 78 13.57 7.48 -9.52
CA SER A 78 14.86 6.91 -9.15
C SER A 78 15.51 7.84 -8.14
N LEU A 79 15.38 7.50 -6.86
CA LEU A 79 16.16 8.17 -5.81
C LEU A 79 17.65 8.10 -6.13
N SER A 80 18.05 7.12 -6.96
CA SER A 80 19.44 6.94 -7.41
C SER A 80 19.96 8.14 -8.18
N ASP A 81 19.14 8.87 -8.93
CA ASP A 81 19.61 9.99 -9.74
C ASP A 81 19.86 11.24 -8.90
N ASP A 82 18.99 11.55 -7.92
CA ASP A 82 19.18 12.71 -7.03
C ASP A 82 20.23 12.46 -5.92
N LEU A 83 20.32 11.22 -5.41
CA LEU A 83 21.30 10.86 -4.38
C LEU A 83 22.67 10.49 -4.97
N SER A 84 22.76 10.26 -6.29
CA SER A 84 24.01 9.88 -6.97
C SER A 84 25.09 10.96 -6.92
N THR A 85 24.71 12.20 -6.70
CA THR A 85 25.64 13.34 -6.60
C THR A 85 26.37 13.40 -5.27
N ASN A 86 25.81 12.83 -4.19
CA ASN A 86 26.44 12.83 -2.86
C ASN A 86 27.07 11.45 -2.56
N PRO A 87 28.42 11.36 -2.44
CA PRO A 87 29.11 10.09 -2.18
C PRO A 87 28.68 9.38 -0.89
N LEU A 88 28.22 10.10 0.13
CA LEU A 88 27.77 9.57 1.41
C LEU A 88 26.38 8.88 1.32
N LEU A 89 25.61 9.22 0.29
CA LEU A 89 24.27 8.69 0.07
C LEU A 89 24.19 7.60 -1.00
N ARG A 90 25.34 7.18 -1.54
CA ARG A 90 25.46 6.09 -2.54
C ARG A 90 25.43 4.71 -1.88
N GLY A 91 25.18 3.69 -2.70
CA GLY A 91 25.27 2.28 -2.29
C GLY A 91 24.21 1.95 -1.24
N LYS A 92 24.61 1.40 -0.11
CA LYS A 92 23.72 0.86 0.93
C LYS A 92 22.62 1.85 1.39
N VAL A 93 22.94 3.15 1.49
CA VAL A 93 21.95 4.19 1.88
C VAL A 93 20.85 4.30 0.84
N ALA A 94 21.24 4.44 -0.43
CA ALA A 94 20.28 4.53 -1.53
C ALA A 94 19.40 3.29 -1.62
N ASP A 95 20.00 2.10 -1.46
CA ASP A 95 19.28 0.82 -1.51
C ASP A 95 18.26 0.69 -0.37
N GLU A 96 18.63 1.07 0.86
CA GLU A 96 17.71 1.02 2.01
C GLU A 96 16.56 2.02 1.86
N LEU A 97 16.84 3.23 1.39
CA LEU A 97 15.80 4.25 1.13
C LEU A 97 14.87 3.83 0.00
N ALA A 98 15.39 3.26 -1.09
CA ALA A 98 14.59 2.74 -2.20
C ALA A 98 13.68 1.59 -1.74
N THR A 99 14.23 0.68 -0.91
CA THR A 99 13.48 -0.42 -0.30
C THR A 99 12.36 0.11 0.60
N ASN A 100 12.66 1.07 1.49
CA ASN A 100 11.68 1.69 2.38
C ASN A 100 10.52 2.28 1.58
N ARG A 101 10.84 3.09 0.57
CA ARG A 101 9.84 3.70 -0.31
C ARG A 101 8.97 2.66 -1.00
N SER A 102 9.58 1.64 -1.59
CA SER A 102 8.86 0.57 -2.28
C SER A 102 7.90 -0.19 -1.36
N LEU A 103 8.34 -0.53 -0.14
CA LEU A 103 7.50 -1.19 0.86
C LEU A 103 6.32 -0.32 1.28
N ARG A 104 6.57 0.96 1.55
CA ARG A 104 5.53 1.93 1.89
C ARG A 104 4.52 2.10 0.75
N ASP A 105 4.99 2.25 -0.49
CA ASP A 105 4.11 2.40 -1.66
C ASP A 105 3.17 1.19 -1.81
N VAL A 106 3.66 -0.03 -1.59
CA VAL A 106 2.82 -1.25 -1.60
C VAL A 106 1.80 -1.20 -0.48
N LEU A 107 2.22 -0.94 0.77
CA LEU A 107 1.32 -0.93 1.93
C LEU A 107 0.26 0.17 1.84
N PHE A 108 0.63 1.37 1.36
CA PHE A 108 -0.31 2.46 1.14
C PHE A 108 -1.27 2.23 -0.05
N ALA A 109 -0.89 1.37 -1.01
CA ALA A 109 -1.79 0.98 -2.10
C ALA A 109 -2.93 0.09 -1.61
N LEU A 110 -2.73 -0.68 -0.53
CA LEU A 110 -3.73 -1.62 -0.01
C LEU A 110 -4.99 -0.90 0.50
N PRO A 111 -6.18 -1.51 0.32
CA PRO A 111 -7.40 -1.04 0.95
C PRO A 111 -7.31 -1.10 2.48
N SER A 112 -7.84 -0.09 3.18
CA SER A 112 -7.76 0.03 4.64
C SER A 112 -9.10 0.09 5.36
N LYS A 113 -10.23 0.15 4.62
CA LYS A 113 -11.57 0.22 5.20
C LYS A 113 -12.40 -1.00 4.88
N MET A 114 -13.22 -1.43 5.82
CA MET A 114 -14.28 -2.40 5.55
C MET A 114 -15.43 -1.70 4.82
N PRO A 115 -16.14 -2.42 3.91
CA PRO A 115 -17.18 -1.81 3.08
C PRO A 115 -18.50 -1.58 3.80
N VAL A 116 -18.68 -2.15 4.98
CA VAL A 116 -19.90 -2.08 5.80
C VAL A 116 -19.51 -1.72 7.22
N SER A 117 -20.26 -0.82 7.84
CA SER A 117 -20.15 -0.52 9.26
C SER A 117 -20.91 -1.58 10.08
N ASN A 118 -20.40 -1.94 11.26
CA ASN A 118 -21.03 -2.90 12.17
C ASN A 118 -21.49 -4.19 11.47
N PHE A 119 -20.52 -5.01 11.09
CA PHE A 119 -20.77 -6.25 10.35
C PHE A 119 -20.37 -7.47 11.17
N SER A 120 -21.04 -8.60 10.88
CA SER A 120 -20.57 -9.96 11.19
C SER A 120 -20.00 -10.61 9.95
N LEU A 121 -18.90 -11.34 10.13
CA LEU A 121 -18.28 -12.15 9.09
C LEU A 121 -18.97 -13.52 9.08
N THR A 122 -19.71 -13.81 8.00
CA THR A 122 -20.47 -15.06 7.87
C THR A 122 -19.71 -16.12 7.10
N SER A 123 -18.73 -15.75 6.28
CA SER A 123 -17.86 -16.69 5.58
C SER A 123 -16.49 -16.09 5.25
N ASP A 124 -15.44 -16.85 5.57
CA ASP A 124 -14.05 -16.49 5.35
C ASP A 124 -13.58 -16.78 3.92
N PHE A 125 -12.49 -16.09 3.54
CA PHE A 125 -11.72 -16.36 2.33
C PHE A 125 -10.96 -17.68 2.43
N GLY A 126 -10.96 -18.48 1.37
CA GLY A 126 -10.12 -19.66 1.24
C GLY A 126 -10.89 -20.97 1.04
N ILE A 127 -10.20 -22.06 1.31
CA ILE A 127 -10.77 -23.42 1.11
C ILE A 127 -11.80 -23.71 2.19
N ARG A 128 -13.02 -24.06 1.76
CA ARG A 128 -14.10 -24.52 2.65
C ARG A 128 -14.77 -25.77 2.09
N LYS A 129 -15.28 -26.65 2.97
CA LYS A 129 -16.14 -27.77 2.57
C LYS A 129 -17.57 -27.24 2.42
N HIS A 130 -18.18 -27.54 1.28
CA HIS A 130 -19.59 -27.22 1.09
C HIS A 130 -20.45 -28.01 2.11
N PRO A 131 -21.30 -27.33 2.90
CA PRO A 131 -21.99 -27.95 4.04
C PRO A 131 -22.93 -29.07 3.62
N ILE A 132 -23.44 -29.07 2.38
CA ILE A 132 -24.44 -30.07 1.90
C ILE A 132 -23.76 -31.18 1.09
N HIS A 133 -22.79 -30.86 0.24
CA HIS A 133 -22.23 -31.83 -0.73
C HIS A 133 -20.82 -32.31 -0.39
N GLY A 134 -20.22 -31.81 0.69
CA GLY A 134 -18.87 -32.19 1.12
C GLY A 134 -17.73 -31.82 0.14
N GLN A 135 -18.06 -31.25 -1.01
CA GLN A 135 -17.07 -30.84 -2.01
C GLN A 135 -16.26 -29.66 -1.50
N THR A 136 -14.97 -29.72 -1.75
CA THR A 136 -14.05 -28.60 -1.43
C THR A 136 -14.29 -27.48 -2.41
N HIS A 137 -14.58 -26.29 -1.90
CA HIS A 137 -14.80 -25.07 -2.67
C HIS A 137 -13.85 -23.98 -2.17
N PHE A 138 -13.29 -23.21 -3.11
CA PHE A 138 -12.47 -22.05 -2.76
C PHE A 138 -13.32 -20.78 -2.80
N HIS A 139 -13.42 -20.09 -1.68
CA HIS A 139 -14.12 -18.82 -1.54
C HIS A 139 -13.16 -17.67 -1.83
N THR A 140 -13.43 -16.91 -2.89
CA THR A 140 -12.55 -15.85 -3.40
C THR A 140 -12.68 -14.52 -2.67
N GLY A 141 -13.60 -14.43 -1.69
CA GLY A 141 -13.89 -13.19 -0.96
C GLY A 141 -14.25 -13.41 0.51
N LEU A 142 -14.93 -12.44 1.08
CA LEU A 142 -15.55 -12.45 2.40
C LEU A 142 -17.06 -12.25 2.25
N ASP A 143 -17.86 -12.97 3.03
CA ASP A 143 -19.28 -12.72 3.13
C ASP A 143 -19.59 -11.97 4.44
N LEU A 144 -20.22 -10.80 4.31
CA LEU A 144 -20.49 -9.86 5.40
C LEU A 144 -21.98 -9.60 5.56
N GLN A 145 -22.48 -9.62 6.79
CA GLN A 145 -23.84 -9.19 7.14
C GLN A 145 -23.82 -7.93 7.99
N SER A 146 -24.79 -7.03 7.77
CA SER A 146 -24.98 -5.88 8.64
C SER A 146 -25.64 -6.31 9.95
N GLU A 147 -25.12 -5.88 11.09
CA GLU A 147 -25.67 -6.18 12.42
C GLU A 147 -26.69 -5.15 12.91
N ASN A 148 -26.62 -3.93 12.41
CA ASN A 148 -27.47 -2.80 12.87
C ASN A 148 -28.52 -2.37 11.85
N GLY A 149 -28.64 -3.09 10.71
CA GLY A 149 -29.56 -2.75 9.62
C GLY A 149 -29.09 -1.59 8.73
N ASP A 150 -27.88 -1.07 8.93
CA ASP A 150 -27.25 -0.14 7.97
C ASP A 150 -26.60 -0.96 6.85
N ASP A 151 -27.37 -1.15 5.78
CA ASP A 151 -26.99 -1.97 4.64
C ASP A 151 -26.15 -1.23 3.60
N LYS A 152 -25.73 -0.01 3.86
CA LYS A 152 -24.91 0.77 2.93
C LYS A 152 -23.58 0.09 2.66
N VAL A 153 -23.22 0.01 1.38
CA VAL A 153 -21.96 -0.52 0.91
C VAL A 153 -21.07 0.63 0.45
N HIS A 154 -19.88 0.73 1.04
CA HIS A 154 -18.89 1.75 0.75
C HIS A 154 -17.67 1.17 0.06
N PRO A 155 -16.94 1.96 -0.76
CA PRO A 155 -15.65 1.52 -1.29
C PRO A 155 -14.62 1.28 -0.17
N VAL A 156 -13.86 0.21 -0.26
CA VAL A 156 -12.76 -0.12 0.67
C VAL A 156 -11.57 0.84 0.53
N LYS A 157 -11.52 1.58 -0.59
CA LYS A 157 -10.53 2.60 -0.95
C LYS A 157 -11.08 3.47 -2.08
N ASP A 158 -10.57 4.70 -2.21
CA ASP A 158 -10.91 5.59 -3.32
C ASP A 158 -10.56 4.96 -4.66
N GLY A 159 -11.38 5.23 -5.70
CA GLY A 159 -11.17 4.64 -7.01
C GLY A 159 -12.15 5.10 -8.07
N VAL A 160 -12.21 4.33 -9.15
CA VAL A 160 -13.14 4.54 -10.27
C VAL A 160 -13.95 3.27 -10.49
N VAL A 161 -15.26 3.42 -10.63
CA VAL A 161 -16.16 2.31 -10.95
C VAL A 161 -15.87 1.81 -12.37
N VAL A 162 -15.52 0.53 -12.50
CA VAL A 162 -15.22 -0.11 -13.79
C VAL A 162 -16.31 -1.10 -14.22
N LEU A 163 -17.16 -1.50 -13.27
CA LEU A 163 -18.34 -2.32 -13.55
C LEU A 163 -19.47 -1.94 -12.58
N SER A 164 -20.69 -1.79 -13.08
CA SER A 164 -21.91 -1.58 -12.29
C SER A 164 -23.07 -2.18 -13.08
N GLN A 165 -23.38 -3.47 -12.83
CA GLN A 165 -24.41 -4.20 -13.56
C GLN A 165 -24.83 -5.49 -12.83
N HIS A 166 -25.90 -6.12 -13.34
CA HIS A 166 -26.29 -7.46 -12.89
C HIS A 166 -25.42 -8.54 -13.56
N HIS A 167 -24.94 -9.49 -12.75
CA HIS A 167 -24.19 -10.67 -13.17
C HIS A 167 -24.93 -11.95 -12.72
N PRO A 168 -25.00 -13.02 -13.55
CA PRO A 168 -25.81 -14.23 -13.22
C PRO A 168 -25.45 -14.88 -11.86
N GLN A 169 -24.16 -14.97 -11.54
CA GLN A 169 -23.69 -15.57 -10.28
C GLN A 169 -23.58 -14.53 -9.16
N TYR A 170 -22.97 -13.39 -9.41
CA TYR A 170 -22.71 -12.35 -8.42
C TYR A 170 -23.92 -11.43 -8.13
N GLY A 171 -25.02 -11.55 -8.90
CA GLY A 171 -26.16 -10.64 -8.76
C GLY A 171 -25.80 -9.20 -9.15
N ASN A 172 -26.41 -8.24 -8.50
CA ASN A 172 -26.04 -6.84 -8.68
C ASN A 172 -24.64 -6.58 -8.14
N THR A 173 -23.74 -6.17 -9.02
CA THR A 173 -22.30 -6.15 -8.78
C THR A 173 -21.70 -4.80 -9.15
N VAL A 174 -20.84 -4.28 -8.28
CA VAL A 174 -19.95 -3.14 -8.54
C VAL A 174 -18.51 -3.62 -8.47
N VAL A 175 -17.67 -3.16 -9.40
CA VAL A 175 -16.22 -3.28 -9.29
C VAL A 175 -15.61 -1.88 -9.31
N VAL A 176 -14.77 -1.60 -8.32
CA VAL A 176 -14.02 -0.34 -8.21
C VAL A 176 -12.55 -0.64 -8.46
N ARG A 177 -11.95 0.08 -9.40
CA ARG A 177 -10.52 0.06 -9.66
C ARG A 177 -9.82 1.13 -8.85
N HIS A 178 -8.86 0.69 -8.04
CA HIS A 178 -7.98 1.53 -7.24
C HIS A 178 -6.64 1.76 -7.95
N THR A 179 -5.71 2.41 -7.29
CA THR A 179 -4.33 2.55 -7.76
C THR A 179 -3.59 1.19 -7.73
N ASN A 180 -2.47 1.11 -8.42
CA ASN A 180 -1.52 -0.02 -8.36
C ASN A 180 -2.09 -1.37 -8.81
N GLY A 181 -3.08 -1.38 -9.71
CA GLY A 181 -3.67 -2.62 -10.25
C GLY A 181 -4.54 -3.39 -9.26
N ILE A 182 -5.00 -2.73 -8.20
CA ILE A 182 -5.91 -3.29 -7.20
C ILE A 182 -7.35 -2.99 -7.61
N GLU A 183 -8.22 -3.97 -7.49
CA GLU A 183 -9.67 -3.84 -7.68
C GLU A 183 -10.42 -4.43 -6.50
N SER A 184 -11.60 -3.89 -6.20
CA SER A 184 -12.54 -4.47 -5.24
C SER A 184 -13.88 -4.75 -5.91
N LEU A 185 -14.44 -5.93 -5.63
CA LEU A 185 -15.72 -6.38 -6.16
C LEU A 185 -16.72 -6.50 -5.00
N TYR A 186 -17.91 -5.96 -5.23
CA TYR A 186 -19.03 -5.95 -4.28
C TYR A 186 -20.22 -6.61 -4.94
N ALA A 187 -20.68 -7.75 -4.41
CA ALA A 187 -21.69 -8.59 -5.04
C ALA A 187 -22.91 -8.82 -4.15
N HIS A 188 -23.95 -9.44 -4.73
CA HIS A 188 -25.24 -9.77 -4.13
C HIS A 188 -26.04 -8.56 -3.65
N MET A 189 -25.72 -7.37 -4.14
CA MET A 189 -26.37 -6.12 -3.74
C MET A 189 -27.85 -6.08 -4.13
N SER A 190 -28.68 -5.37 -3.37
CA SER A 190 -30.11 -5.20 -3.69
C SER A 190 -30.29 -4.19 -4.82
N ASN A 191 -29.52 -3.11 -4.83
CA ASN A 191 -29.50 -2.08 -5.87
C ASN A 191 -28.11 -1.47 -6.01
N LEU A 192 -27.87 -0.80 -7.14
CA LEU A 192 -26.65 -0.11 -7.48
C LEU A 192 -26.92 1.38 -7.60
N LEU A 193 -26.11 2.21 -6.93
CA LEU A 193 -26.28 3.68 -6.92
C LEU A 193 -25.22 4.41 -7.78
N VAL A 194 -24.23 3.70 -8.28
CA VAL A 194 -23.09 4.27 -9.02
C VAL A 194 -23.05 3.73 -10.45
N LYS A 195 -22.38 4.46 -11.35
CA LYS A 195 -22.24 4.12 -12.78
C LYS A 195 -20.77 3.93 -13.15
N VAL A 196 -20.53 3.16 -14.21
CA VAL A 196 -19.18 2.99 -14.78
C VAL A 196 -18.59 4.35 -15.16
N GLY A 197 -17.33 4.56 -14.79
CA GLY A 197 -16.59 5.81 -14.96
C GLY A 197 -16.71 6.79 -13.80
N GLU A 198 -17.59 6.55 -12.84
CA GLU A 198 -17.77 7.40 -11.67
C GLU A 198 -16.57 7.28 -10.71
N LYS A 199 -16.06 8.42 -10.24
CA LYS A 199 -15.06 8.47 -9.16
C LYS A 199 -15.75 8.35 -7.82
N VAL A 200 -15.28 7.43 -7.00
CA VAL A 200 -15.84 7.15 -5.67
C VAL A 200 -14.76 7.27 -4.61
N HIS A 201 -15.16 7.78 -3.46
CA HIS A 201 -14.34 7.91 -2.27
C HIS A 201 -14.85 6.94 -1.19
N THR A 202 -14.08 6.71 -0.15
CA THR A 202 -14.44 5.76 0.91
C THR A 202 -15.72 6.09 1.68
N ASP A 203 -16.26 7.30 1.56
CA ASP A 203 -17.55 7.76 2.11
C ASP A 203 -18.70 7.67 1.10
N SER A 204 -18.43 7.42 -0.18
CA SER A 204 -19.46 7.22 -1.21
C SER A 204 -20.30 5.98 -0.91
N VAL A 205 -21.57 5.96 -1.33
CA VAL A 205 -22.44 4.79 -1.22
C VAL A 205 -22.54 4.12 -2.58
N LEU A 206 -22.03 2.89 -2.72
CA LEU A 206 -22.09 2.10 -3.96
C LEU A 206 -23.48 1.52 -4.19
N GLY A 207 -24.22 1.23 -3.13
CA GLY A 207 -25.53 0.60 -3.10
C GLY A 207 -25.81 -0.01 -1.74
N TYR A 208 -26.66 -1.04 -1.69
CA TYR A 208 -27.06 -1.66 -0.43
C TYR A 208 -26.91 -3.19 -0.48
N ILE A 209 -26.63 -3.79 0.67
CA ILE A 209 -26.57 -5.25 0.84
C ILE A 209 -27.90 -5.87 0.37
N GLY A 210 -27.82 -7.01 -0.29
CA GLY A 210 -28.98 -7.71 -0.82
C GLY A 210 -28.87 -9.22 -0.81
N ASN A 211 -29.65 -9.86 -1.69
CA ASN A 211 -29.70 -11.30 -1.85
C ASN A 211 -29.96 -11.63 -3.34
N THR A 212 -29.19 -10.99 -4.25
CA THR A 212 -29.36 -11.16 -5.70
C THR A 212 -28.29 -12.12 -6.25
N GLY A 213 -28.56 -12.76 -7.41
CA GLY A 213 -27.68 -13.76 -8.01
C GLY A 213 -27.69 -15.09 -7.26
N ALA A 214 -26.58 -15.81 -7.24
CA ALA A 214 -26.44 -17.10 -6.59
C ALA A 214 -26.15 -16.96 -5.08
N SER A 215 -27.11 -16.46 -4.34
CA SER A 215 -27.01 -16.19 -2.90
C SER A 215 -28.10 -16.92 -2.13
N THR A 216 -27.78 -17.46 -0.96
CA THR A 216 -28.73 -18.19 -0.08
C THR A 216 -29.35 -17.31 1.00
N GLY A 217 -28.91 -16.07 1.17
CA GLY A 217 -29.40 -15.16 2.18
C GLY A 217 -28.82 -13.76 2.00
N LYS A 218 -29.35 -12.78 2.73
CA LYS A 218 -28.91 -11.39 2.64
C LYS A 218 -27.48 -11.24 3.18
N HIS A 219 -26.52 -10.90 2.30
CA HIS A 219 -25.12 -10.61 2.63
C HIS A 219 -24.46 -9.80 1.53
N LEU A 220 -23.31 -9.21 1.83
CA LEU A 220 -22.37 -8.65 0.86
C LEU A 220 -21.24 -9.66 0.65
N HIS A 221 -20.97 -10.00 -0.61
CA HIS A 221 -19.75 -10.71 -0.98
C HIS A 221 -18.70 -9.68 -1.44
N LEU A 222 -17.55 -9.63 -0.74
CA LEU A 222 -16.45 -8.72 -1.00
C LEU A 222 -15.23 -9.48 -1.51
N GLU A 223 -14.72 -9.13 -2.70
CA GLU A 223 -13.40 -9.59 -3.15
C GLU A 223 -12.42 -8.43 -3.26
N ILE A 224 -11.15 -8.70 -3.02
CA ILE A 224 -10.02 -7.83 -3.40
C ILE A 224 -9.16 -8.60 -4.39
N LEU A 225 -8.92 -7.97 -5.55
CA LEU A 225 -8.16 -8.55 -6.65
C LEU A 225 -6.92 -7.70 -6.90
N VAL A 226 -5.79 -8.35 -7.17
CA VAL A 226 -4.54 -7.70 -7.58
C VAL A 226 -4.11 -8.30 -8.91
N GLY A 227 -4.17 -7.53 -9.98
CA GLY A 227 -3.92 -8.02 -11.32
C GLY A 227 -4.83 -9.21 -11.71
N GLY A 228 -6.08 -9.20 -11.24
CA GLY A 228 -7.07 -10.26 -11.46
C GLY A 228 -6.95 -11.47 -10.51
N TYR A 229 -5.97 -11.51 -9.61
CA TYR A 229 -5.83 -12.59 -8.63
C TYR A 229 -6.52 -12.24 -7.32
N PRO A 230 -7.44 -13.07 -6.79
CA PRO A 230 -8.08 -12.83 -5.51
C PRO A 230 -7.07 -12.97 -4.36
N VAL A 231 -7.13 -12.04 -3.42
CA VAL A 231 -6.33 -12.03 -2.20
C VAL A 231 -7.24 -11.96 -0.98
N ASN A 232 -6.77 -12.41 0.19
CA ASN A 232 -7.58 -12.40 1.40
C ASN A 232 -7.91 -10.97 1.85
N PRO A 233 -9.19 -10.50 1.72
CA PRO A 233 -9.54 -9.12 2.00
C PRO A 233 -9.31 -8.73 3.46
N GLN A 234 -9.60 -9.63 4.42
CA GLN A 234 -9.45 -9.37 5.85
C GLN A 234 -8.00 -9.11 6.22
N LYS A 235 -7.07 -9.96 5.72
CA LYS A 235 -5.64 -9.81 5.99
C LYS A 235 -5.09 -8.52 5.37
N VAL A 236 -5.46 -8.23 4.13
CA VAL A 236 -5.01 -7.05 3.39
C VAL A 236 -5.49 -5.77 4.08
N ILE A 237 -6.78 -5.67 4.41
CA ILE A 237 -7.36 -4.50 5.07
C ILE A 237 -6.74 -4.30 6.47
N ARG A 238 -6.62 -5.38 7.26
CA ARG A 238 -6.00 -5.31 8.59
C ARG A 238 -4.56 -4.82 8.52
N THR A 239 -3.78 -5.32 7.57
CA THR A 239 -2.39 -4.88 7.37
C THR A 239 -2.32 -3.40 7.03
N ALA A 240 -3.17 -2.91 6.13
CA ALA A 240 -3.21 -1.50 5.75
C ALA A 240 -3.61 -0.56 6.90
N GLN A 241 -4.50 -0.98 7.80
CA GLN A 241 -4.92 -0.22 8.97
C GLN A 241 -3.79 0.05 9.99
N HIS A 242 -2.78 -0.82 10.02
CA HIS A 242 -1.62 -0.64 10.91
C HIS A 242 -0.57 0.34 10.36
N VAL A 243 -0.69 0.78 9.10
CA VAL A 243 0.30 1.61 8.40
C VAL A 243 -0.24 3.02 8.11
N GLN A 244 -1.55 3.18 8.01
CA GLN A 244 -2.24 4.45 7.74
C GLN A 244 -2.75 5.10 9.03
#